data_42b2553aba4391aa56be15f96189cc7d
#
_entry.id   42b2553aba4391aa56be15f96189cc7d
#
_cell.length_a   1.000
_cell.length_b   1.000
_cell.length_c   1.000
_cell.angle_alpha   90.00
_cell.angle_beta   90.00
_cell.angle_gamma   90.00
#
_symmetry.space_group_name_H-M   'P 1'
#
loop_
_entity.id
_entity.type
_entity.pdbx_description
1 polymer ?
#
loop_
_entity_poly.entity_id
_entity_poly.type
_entity_poly.pdbx_seq_one_letter_code
_entity_poly.pdbx_strand_id
1 'polypeptide(L)'
;VTATQDRFLPVVLKYRCRILFTTRSKFDGHCILQLKEIRNPASLFQLAAAFYSEAEVHQTLVEEIIEIVHRHTFAVELAAKLLENGILPPERLLEKLREEKASLENEDKISAIKDGQNSKATYYNHIHTLFSLYSISVEQQEIMRNLCFLPPAGISARIFADWLRLTDLNDINDLIETGFVQATTRHTISLHPLIQEIALSETKPSVTACHTLLDSLQKICLMHGTEVSYYKKLFQTVGNIMRMMEKDDLTKYLLFLEDVFPYMEKYRYRKGTKEIILEMKQLLKGNENGSATDRALLLDYQACMETKPEKAIKLEKEALAQIKEITEDNAHLVSNLHANLGGLYRMNGQAELAKEHMEKGIFLLEQYQLLYTNDSIPQINNYAALLTELQEPERAMAALQKLAQIIKEYNSDTCLNYAQVQESMGNICLITANISQAKTHFKKAMKIYENVWADEPELIEEKYQEIQELYPQVGIALARGILASKK
;
A
#
# COMPACT_ATOMS: atom_id res chain seq x y z
N VAL A 1 -12.34 -13.60 -2.67
CA VAL A 1 -12.11 -14.98 -2.22
C VAL A 1 -13.24 -15.30 -1.25
N THR A 2 -14.10 -16.25 -1.58
CA THR A 2 -15.08 -16.74 -0.62
C THR A 2 -14.34 -17.40 0.53
N ALA A 3 -14.85 -17.30 1.77
CA ALA A 3 -14.21 -17.88 2.95
C ALA A 3 -13.91 -19.39 2.79
N THR A 4 -14.67 -20.08 1.93
CA THR A 4 -14.43 -21.48 1.54
C THR A 4 -13.18 -21.73 0.71
N GLN A 5 -12.60 -20.68 0.10
CA GLN A 5 -11.39 -20.76 -0.73
C GLN A 5 -10.15 -20.25 0.01
N ASP A 6 -10.27 -19.86 1.28
CA ASP A 6 -9.15 -19.41 2.09
C ASP A 6 -8.20 -20.58 2.41
N ARG A 7 -6.91 -20.40 2.08
CA ARG A 7 -5.88 -21.42 2.29
C ARG A 7 -5.60 -21.70 3.77
N PHE A 8 -5.86 -20.76 4.64
CA PHE A 8 -5.59 -20.86 6.08
C PHE A 8 -6.74 -21.48 6.84
N LEU A 9 -7.97 -21.41 6.34
CA LEU A 9 -9.12 -21.98 7.02
C LEU A 9 -8.96 -23.49 7.36
N PRO A 10 -8.52 -24.36 6.42
CA PRO A 10 -8.29 -25.78 6.75
C PRO A 10 -7.17 -26.00 7.77
N VAL A 11 -6.21 -25.08 7.85
CA VAL A 11 -5.12 -25.15 8.84
C VAL A 11 -5.65 -24.75 10.20
N VAL A 12 -6.37 -23.62 10.30
CA VAL A 12 -6.94 -23.11 11.54
C VAL A 12 -7.94 -24.11 12.15
N LEU A 13 -8.76 -24.75 11.32
CA LEU A 13 -9.76 -25.75 11.78
C LEU A 13 -9.15 -27.04 12.35
N LYS A 14 -7.85 -27.28 12.14
CA LYS A 14 -7.12 -28.43 12.74
C LYS A 14 -6.72 -28.21 14.21
N TYR A 15 -6.73 -26.96 14.68
CA TYR A 15 -6.37 -26.66 16.06
C TYR A 15 -7.47 -27.11 17.03
N ARG A 16 -7.08 -27.68 18.17
CA ARG A 16 -7.98 -28.09 19.25
C ARG A 16 -8.41 -26.90 20.13
N CYS A 17 -8.90 -25.82 19.52
CA CYS A 17 -9.38 -24.63 20.19
C CYS A 17 -10.80 -24.28 19.71
N ARG A 18 -11.53 -23.49 20.50
CA ARG A 18 -12.79 -22.90 20.06
C ARG A 18 -12.47 -21.72 19.16
N ILE A 19 -12.96 -21.78 17.93
CA ILE A 19 -12.72 -20.74 16.92
C ILE A 19 -14.07 -20.09 16.62
N LEU A 20 -14.12 -18.76 16.74
CA LEU A 20 -15.24 -17.94 16.30
C LEU A 20 -14.75 -17.10 15.11
N PHE A 21 -15.45 -17.18 13.99
CA PHE A 21 -15.19 -16.33 12.85
C PHE A 21 -16.50 -15.74 12.32
N THR A 22 -16.44 -14.53 11.81
CA THR A 22 -17.56 -13.84 11.18
C THR A 22 -17.49 -13.98 9.66
N THR A 23 -18.61 -14.28 9.04
CA THR A 23 -18.71 -14.45 7.60
C THR A 23 -20.10 -14.06 7.09
N ARG A 24 -20.18 -13.64 5.84
CA ARG A 24 -21.45 -13.44 5.13
C ARG A 24 -21.89 -14.69 4.35
N SER A 25 -21.01 -15.69 4.26
CA SER A 25 -21.26 -16.94 3.54
C SER A 25 -21.73 -18.04 4.51
N LYS A 26 -22.59 -18.93 4.04
CA LYS A 26 -22.94 -20.15 4.80
C LYS A 26 -21.79 -21.14 4.72
N PHE A 27 -21.47 -21.75 5.85
CA PHE A 27 -20.50 -22.83 5.98
C PHE A 27 -21.20 -24.09 6.41
N ASP A 28 -21.17 -25.11 5.57
CA ASP A 28 -21.71 -26.41 5.93
C ASP A 28 -20.79 -27.14 6.93
N GLY A 29 -21.39 -27.85 7.88
CA GLY A 29 -20.64 -28.64 8.86
C GLY A 29 -20.15 -27.88 10.09
N HIS A 30 -20.52 -26.60 10.27
CA HIS A 30 -20.17 -25.78 11.43
C HIS A 30 -21.40 -25.27 12.16
N CYS A 31 -21.25 -24.97 13.46
CA CYS A 31 -22.29 -24.30 14.23
C CYS A 31 -22.41 -22.84 13.77
N ILE A 32 -23.54 -22.49 13.18
CA ILE A 32 -23.80 -21.15 12.65
C ILE A 32 -24.65 -20.38 13.65
N LEU A 33 -24.10 -19.29 14.18
CA LEU A 33 -24.87 -18.28 14.91
C LEU A 33 -25.22 -17.16 13.93
N GLN A 34 -26.46 -17.16 13.47
CA GLN A 34 -26.95 -16.09 12.60
C GLN A 34 -27.29 -14.86 13.42
N LEU A 35 -26.54 -13.77 13.25
CA LEU A 35 -26.91 -12.47 13.81
C LEU A 35 -28.13 -11.95 13.05
N LYS A 36 -29.21 -11.71 13.77
CA LYS A 36 -30.44 -11.11 13.26
C LYS A 36 -30.46 -9.64 13.61
N GLU A 37 -31.16 -8.85 12.80
CA GLU A 37 -31.45 -7.45 13.12
C GLU A 37 -32.19 -7.34 14.45
N ILE A 38 -31.96 -6.25 15.18
CA ILE A 38 -32.70 -5.92 16.39
C ILE A 38 -34.12 -5.56 15.94
N ARG A 39 -35.10 -6.43 16.24
CA ARG A 39 -36.50 -6.22 15.87
C ARG A 39 -37.35 -5.69 17.01
N ASN A 40 -36.87 -5.76 18.22
CA ASN A 40 -37.57 -5.28 19.40
C ASN A 40 -37.54 -3.74 19.45
N PRO A 41 -38.71 -3.03 19.34
CA PRO A 41 -38.75 -1.57 19.40
C PRO A 41 -38.14 -1.00 20.68
N ALA A 42 -38.37 -1.64 21.82
CA ALA A 42 -37.80 -1.21 23.11
C ALA A 42 -36.25 -1.22 23.10
N SER A 43 -35.65 -2.24 22.48
CA SER A 43 -34.19 -2.29 22.34
C SER A 43 -33.63 -1.24 21.36
N LEU A 44 -34.38 -0.90 20.33
CA LEU A 44 -34.02 0.19 19.39
C LEU A 44 -34.20 1.55 20.05
N PHE A 45 -35.23 1.72 20.89
CA PHE A 45 -35.38 2.94 21.66
C PHE A 45 -34.22 3.13 22.67
N GLN A 46 -33.82 2.03 23.37
CA GLN A 46 -32.63 2.06 24.23
C GLN A 46 -31.36 2.40 23.44
N LEU A 47 -31.24 1.92 22.22
CA LEU A 47 -30.12 2.30 21.34
C LEU A 47 -30.18 3.80 21.03
N ALA A 48 -31.34 4.35 20.67
CA ALA A 48 -31.49 5.79 20.42
C ALA A 48 -31.16 6.60 21.68
N ALA A 49 -31.67 6.20 22.85
CA ALA A 49 -31.43 6.85 24.12
C ALA A 49 -29.97 6.81 24.59
N ALA A 50 -29.19 5.85 24.09
CA ALA A 50 -27.73 5.82 24.34
C ALA A 50 -26.97 6.93 23.60
N PHE A 51 -27.55 7.52 22.57
CA PHE A 51 -26.93 8.56 21.73
C PHE A 51 -27.70 9.90 21.74
N TYR A 52 -28.92 9.94 22.24
CA TYR A 52 -29.75 11.14 22.36
C TYR A 52 -30.25 11.29 23.79
N SER A 53 -29.71 12.25 24.51
CA SER A 53 -29.95 12.48 25.94
C SER A 53 -31.41 12.83 26.28
N GLU A 54 -32.14 13.47 25.36
CA GLU A 54 -33.55 13.85 25.50
C GLU A 54 -34.53 12.85 24.88
N ALA A 55 -34.08 11.63 24.59
CA ALA A 55 -34.92 10.61 23.93
C ALA A 55 -36.21 10.29 24.73
N GLU A 56 -36.15 10.25 26.07
CA GLU A 56 -37.32 10.00 26.91
C GLU A 56 -38.32 11.15 26.89
N VAL A 57 -37.84 12.39 26.78
CA VAL A 57 -38.70 13.61 26.66
C VAL A 57 -39.45 13.61 25.33
N HIS A 58 -38.79 13.13 24.28
CA HIS A 58 -39.35 13.08 22.92
C HIS A 58 -39.72 11.64 22.49
N GLN A 59 -40.11 10.77 23.42
CA GLN A 59 -40.28 9.33 23.20
C GLN A 59 -41.11 9.02 21.96
N THR A 60 -42.28 9.61 21.81
CA THR A 60 -43.22 9.34 20.68
C THR A 60 -42.55 9.67 19.34
N LEU A 61 -41.84 10.80 19.23
CA LEU A 61 -41.17 11.22 18.00
C LEU A 61 -40.01 10.31 17.66
N VAL A 62 -39.22 9.89 18.67
CA VAL A 62 -38.09 8.95 18.49
C VAL A 62 -38.62 7.58 18.06
N GLU A 63 -39.71 7.08 18.62
CA GLU A 63 -40.34 5.82 18.18
C GLU A 63 -40.86 5.91 16.73
N GLU A 64 -41.44 7.02 16.32
CA GLU A 64 -41.83 7.24 14.94
C GLU A 64 -40.66 7.32 13.97
N ILE A 65 -39.57 7.98 14.36
CA ILE A 65 -38.31 8.01 13.59
C ILE A 65 -37.76 6.59 13.41
N ILE A 66 -37.75 5.76 14.48
CA ILE A 66 -37.32 4.36 14.42
C ILE A 66 -38.15 3.55 13.41
N GLU A 67 -39.46 3.77 13.37
CA GLU A 67 -40.34 3.08 12.42
C GLU A 67 -40.08 3.54 10.97
N ILE A 68 -39.90 4.84 10.73
CA ILE A 68 -39.65 5.38 9.38
C ILE A 68 -38.33 4.86 8.81
N VAL A 69 -37.26 4.80 9.61
CA VAL A 69 -35.96 4.25 9.18
C VAL A 69 -35.98 2.71 9.20
N HIS A 70 -37.16 2.10 9.20
CA HIS A 70 -37.40 0.66 9.12
C HIS A 70 -36.66 -0.15 10.16
N ARG A 71 -36.47 0.40 11.35
CA ARG A 71 -35.79 -0.25 12.49
C ARG A 71 -34.33 -0.63 12.17
N HIS A 72 -33.70 0.05 11.21
CA HIS A 72 -32.31 -0.21 10.87
C HIS A 72 -31.39 0.40 11.93
N THR A 73 -30.66 -0.43 12.67
CA THR A 73 -29.85 -0.04 13.85
C THR A 73 -28.92 1.14 13.56
N PHE A 74 -28.20 1.11 12.45
CA PHE A 74 -27.28 2.19 12.09
C PHE A 74 -28.00 3.50 11.75
N ALA A 75 -29.16 3.44 11.06
CA ALA A 75 -29.96 4.63 10.79
C ALA A 75 -30.55 5.23 12.08
N VAL A 76 -30.95 4.38 13.04
CA VAL A 76 -31.41 4.82 14.37
C VAL A 76 -30.28 5.51 15.14
N GLU A 77 -29.08 4.93 15.14
CA GLU A 77 -27.90 5.55 15.77
C GLU A 77 -27.59 6.91 15.15
N LEU A 78 -27.56 6.98 13.81
CA LEU A 78 -27.26 8.21 13.09
C LEU A 78 -28.31 9.31 13.33
N ALA A 79 -29.60 8.94 13.33
CA ALA A 79 -30.68 9.87 13.64
C ALA A 79 -30.58 10.40 15.09
N ALA A 80 -30.29 9.53 16.06
CA ALA A 80 -30.11 9.91 17.46
C ALA A 80 -28.94 10.88 17.64
N LYS A 81 -27.80 10.66 16.99
CA LYS A 81 -26.65 11.58 17.00
C LYS A 81 -26.95 12.93 16.34
N LEU A 82 -27.72 12.95 15.25
CA LEU A 82 -28.20 14.19 14.65
C LEU A 82 -29.06 15.01 15.60
N LEU A 83 -29.92 14.35 16.37
CA LEU A 83 -30.76 15.01 17.38
C LEU A 83 -29.93 15.53 18.56
N GLU A 84 -28.97 14.75 19.07
CA GLU A 84 -28.06 15.16 20.15
C GLU A 84 -27.24 16.40 19.79
N ASN A 85 -26.77 16.48 18.56
CA ASN A 85 -26.01 17.63 18.07
C ASN A 85 -26.87 18.88 17.81
N GLY A 86 -28.18 18.81 18.05
CA GLY A 86 -29.09 19.95 17.92
C GLY A 86 -29.23 20.52 16.52
N ILE A 87 -28.83 19.75 15.47
CA ILE A 87 -28.88 20.19 14.08
C ILE A 87 -30.31 20.41 13.63
N LEU A 88 -31.22 19.52 14.04
CA LEU A 88 -32.65 19.61 13.79
C LEU A 88 -33.43 19.16 15.04
N PRO A 89 -34.55 19.81 15.36
CA PRO A 89 -35.47 19.28 16.37
C PRO A 89 -36.16 18.00 15.87
N PRO A 90 -36.60 17.10 16.78
CA PRO A 90 -37.19 15.81 16.42
C PRO A 90 -38.33 15.89 15.41
N GLU A 91 -39.22 16.92 15.53
CA GLU A 91 -40.34 17.14 14.63
C GLU A 91 -39.89 17.39 13.20
N ARG A 92 -38.86 18.21 13.04
CA ARG A 92 -38.31 18.56 11.71
C ARG A 92 -37.59 17.39 11.06
N LEU A 93 -36.84 16.60 11.86
CA LEU A 93 -36.20 15.38 11.37
C LEU A 93 -37.27 14.38 10.85
N LEU A 94 -38.31 14.20 11.65
CA LEU A 94 -39.43 13.31 11.30
C LEU A 94 -40.15 13.77 10.03
N GLU A 95 -40.43 15.07 9.90
CA GLU A 95 -41.05 15.68 8.71
C GLU A 95 -40.20 15.39 7.44
N LYS A 96 -38.91 15.66 7.50
CA LYS A 96 -37.97 15.42 6.37
C LYS A 96 -37.89 13.96 5.97
N LEU A 97 -37.80 13.04 6.94
CA LEU A 97 -37.82 11.62 6.66
C LEU A 97 -39.14 11.13 6.03
N ARG A 98 -40.27 11.79 6.37
CA ARG A 98 -41.60 11.52 5.75
C ARG A 98 -41.69 12.06 4.32
N GLU A 99 -41.15 13.24 4.04
CA GLU A 99 -41.11 13.84 2.71
C GLU A 99 -40.29 12.95 1.75
N GLU A 100 -39.14 12.48 2.15
CA GLU A 100 -38.31 11.56 1.38
C GLU A 100 -39.01 10.22 1.12
N LYS A 101 -39.67 9.66 2.12
CA LYS A 101 -40.48 8.45 1.93
C LYS A 101 -41.57 8.62 0.89
N ALA A 102 -42.26 9.75 0.91
CA ALA A 102 -43.30 10.07 -0.08
C ALA A 102 -42.74 10.27 -1.49
N SER A 103 -41.53 10.84 -1.62
CA SER A 103 -40.83 10.98 -2.90
C SER A 103 -40.47 9.62 -3.49
N LEU A 104 -39.97 8.68 -2.66
CA LEU A 104 -39.58 7.33 -3.08
C LEU A 104 -40.74 6.43 -3.49
N GLU A 105 -41.93 6.67 -2.96
CA GLU A 105 -43.13 5.93 -3.36
C GLU A 105 -43.65 6.37 -4.77
N ASN A 106 -43.20 7.54 -5.24
CA ASN A 106 -43.59 8.13 -6.54
C ASN A 106 -42.53 7.92 -7.63
N GLU A 107 -41.31 7.55 -7.32
CA GLU A 107 -40.28 7.23 -8.31
C GLU A 107 -40.36 5.74 -8.70
N ASP A 108 -40.45 5.47 -9.98
CA ASP A 108 -40.43 4.12 -10.57
C ASP A 108 -39.18 3.36 -10.08
N LYS A 109 -39.42 2.17 -9.52
CA LYS A 109 -38.44 1.26 -8.95
C LYS A 109 -37.23 1.07 -9.84
N ILE A 110 -36.16 1.82 -9.58
CA ILE A 110 -34.83 1.44 -10.04
C ILE A 110 -34.41 0.24 -9.18
N SER A 111 -34.58 -0.95 -9.76
CA SER A 111 -34.16 -2.21 -9.12
C SER A 111 -32.65 -2.29 -9.03
N ALA A 112 -32.07 -1.85 -7.92
CA ALA A 112 -30.73 -2.22 -7.55
C ALA A 112 -30.75 -3.70 -7.12
N ILE A 113 -30.58 -4.59 -8.09
CA ILE A 113 -30.40 -6.02 -7.82
C ILE A 113 -28.99 -6.22 -7.25
N LYS A 114 -28.87 -6.14 -5.93
CA LYS A 114 -27.80 -6.76 -5.17
C LYS A 114 -28.41 -7.66 -4.12
N ASP A 115 -28.22 -8.97 -4.25
CA ASP A 115 -28.61 -10.02 -3.30
C ASP A 115 -30.13 -10.28 -3.10
N GLY A 116 -30.96 -10.05 -4.11
CA GLY A 116 -32.34 -10.59 -4.15
C GLY A 116 -33.32 -10.08 -3.10
N GLN A 117 -33.12 -8.92 -2.47
CA GLN A 117 -34.06 -8.31 -1.53
C GLN A 117 -34.29 -6.82 -1.81
N ASN A 118 -35.55 -6.46 -2.06
CA ASN A 118 -36.02 -5.08 -2.28
C ASN A 118 -35.86 -4.13 -1.07
N SER A 119 -35.38 -4.61 0.08
CA SER A 119 -35.25 -3.82 1.31
C SER A 119 -34.02 -2.92 1.37
N LYS A 120 -32.98 -3.17 0.57
CA LYS A 120 -31.73 -2.41 0.65
C LYS A 120 -31.81 -0.99 0.07
N ALA A 121 -32.63 -0.75 -0.95
CA ALA A 121 -32.81 0.58 -1.54
C ALA A 121 -33.43 1.59 -0.56
N THR A 122 -34.34 1.14 0.27
CA THR A 122 -35.06 2.00 1.23
C THR A 122 -34.13 2.47 2.37
N TYR A 123 -33.27 1.58 2.88
CA TYR A 123 -32.29 1.96 3.94
C TYR A 123 -31.23 2.94 3.44
N TYR A 124 -30.75 2.74 2.21
CA TYR A 124 -29.78 3.64 1.60
C TYR A 124 -30.30 5.07 1.56
N ASN A 125 -31.52 5.26 1.10
CA ASN A 125 -32.12 6.59 0.93
C ASN A 125 -32.33 7.30 2.28
N HIS A 126 -32.76 6.59 3.33
CA HIS A 126 -32.88 7.18 4.65
C HIS A 126 -31.53 7.61 5.23
N ILE A 127 -30.47 6.78 5.05
CA ILE A 127 -29.14 7.15 5.48
C ILE A 127 -28.58 8.30 4.65
N HIS A 128 -28.84 8.31 3.35
CA HIS A 128 -28.51 9.43 2.47
C HIS A 128 -29.17 10.73 2.92
N THR A 129 -30.48 10.68 3.24
CA THR A 129 -31.20 11.83 3.78
C THR A 129 -30.56 12.32 5.10
N LEU A 130 -30.30 11.42 6.03
CA LEU A 130 -29.63 11.77 7.28
C LEU A 130 -28.26 12.40 7.05
N PHE A 131 -27.49 11.89 6.08
CA PHE A 131 -26.21 12.45 5.68
C PHE A 131 -26.35 13.86 5.08
N SER A 132 -27.33 14.07 4.19
CA SER A 132 -27.56 15.36 3.52
C SER A 132 -28.08 16.45 4.47
N LEU A 133 -28.71 16.06 5.57
CA LEU A 133 -29.19 16.99 6.59
C LEU A 133 -28.05 17.56 7.46
N TYR A 134 -26.93 16.85 7.51
CA TYR A 134 -25.74 17.31 8.18
C TYR A 134 -24.91 18.17 7.21
N SER A 135 -24.84 19.48 7.47
CA SER A 135 -24.02 20.40 6.68
C SER A 135 -22.54 20.20 7.03
N ILE A 136 -21.90 19.25 6.36
CA ILE A 136 -20.44 19.07 6.51
C ILE A 136 -19.69 20.22 5.81
N SER A 137 -18.61 20.69 6.43
CA SER A 137 -17.76 21.76 5.88
C SER A 137 -17.04 21.27 4.59
N VAL A 138 -16.43 22.20 3.86
CA VAL A 138 -15.64 21.86 2.67
C VAL A 138 -14.45 20.96 3.05
N GLU A 139 -13.83 21.25 4.19
CA GLU A 139 -12.72 20.48 4.76
C GLU A 139 -13.18 19.05 5.14
N GLN A 140 -14.32 18.94 5.78
CA GLN A 140 -14.92 17.64 6.12
C GLN A 140 -15.34 16.85 4.87
N GLN A 141 -15.80 17.53 3.81
CA GLN A 141 -16.08 16.87 2.51
C GLN A 141 -14.80 16.31 1.88
N GLU A 142 -13.70 17.05 1.96
CA GLU A 142 -12.38 16.56 1.49
C GLU A 142 -11.93 15.33 2.29
N ILE A 143 -12.05 15.38 3.61
CA ILE A 143 -11.76 14.24 4.49
C ILE A 143 -12.61 13.03 4.11
N MET A 144 -13.93 13.18 3.99
CA MET A 144 -14.85 12.11 3.63
C MET A 144 -14.54 11.53 2.25
N ARG A 145 -14.21 12.37 1.27
CA ARG A 145 -13.78 11.96 -0.07
C ARG A 145 -12.61 10.99 -0.03
N ASN A 146 -11.62 11.27 0.76
CA ASN A 146 -10.41 10.48 0.88
C ASN A 146 -10.58 9.24 1.79
N LEU A 147 -11.43 9.33 2.82
CA LEU A 147 -11.78 8.21 3.70
C LEU A 147 -12.44 7.04 2.95
N CYS A 148 -13.08 7.31 1.79
CA CYS A 148 -13.70 6.28 0.96
C CYS A 148 -12.73 5.18 0.53
N PHE A 149 -11.44 5.48 0.44
CA PHE A 149 -10.44 4.52 0.01
C PHE A 149 -9.86 3.67 1.14
N LEU A 150 -10.17 3.97 2.39
CA LEU A 150 -9.66 3.19 3.51
C LEU A 150 -10.23 1.76 3.51
N PRO A 151 -9.43 0.76 3.91
CA PRO A 151 -9.93 -0.58 4.10
C PRO A 151 -10.93 -0.64 5.26
N PRO A 152 -11.85 -1.62 5.30
CA PRO A 152 -12.81 -1.76 6.42
C PRO A 152 -12.15 -1.92 7.79
N ALA A 153 -10.92 -2.44 7.84
CA ALA A 153 -10.13 -2.52 9.07
C ALA A 153 -9.60 -1.15 9.54
N GLY A 154 -9.79 -0.11 8.72
CA GLY A 154 -9.37 1.25 8.99
C GLY A 154 -7.88 1.46 9.14
N ILE A 155 -7.49 2.70 9.39
CA ILE A 155 -6.12 3.13 9.69
C ILE A 155 -6.13 4.07 10.90
N SER A 156 -4.98 4.29 11.54
CA SER A 156 -4.87 5.32 12.60
C SER A 156 -5.30 6.70 12.08
N ALA A 157 -6.11 7.42 12.85
CA ALA A 157 -6.54 8.78 12.51
C ALA A 157 -5.34 9.71 12.26
N ARG A 158 -4.27 9.57 13.05
CA ARG A 158 -3.05 10.36 12.88
C ARG A 158 -2.35 10.05 11.55
N ILE A 159 -2.19 8.76 11.19
CA ILE A 159 -1.58 8.39 9.90
C ILE A 159 -2.41 8.92 8.73
N PHE A 160 -3.74 8.85 8.83
CA PHE A 160 -4.62 9.40 7.80
C PHE A 160 -4.53 10.93 7.71
N ALA A 161 -4.48 11.62 8.86
CA ALA A 161 -4.25 13.06 8.90
C ALA A 161 -2.90 13.46 8.27
N ASP A 162 -1.83 12.70 8.54
CA ASP A 162 -0.52 12.89 7.90
C ASP A 162 -0.61 12.72 6.38
N TRP A 163 -1.39 11.73 5.88
CA TRP A 163 -1.60 11.54 4.44
C TRP A 163 -2.30 12.73 3.77
N LEU A 164 -3.23 13.37 4.48
CA LEU A 164 -3.94 14.55 3.98
C LEU A 164 -3.26 15.87 4.37
N ARG A 165 -2.14 15.81 5.11
CA ARG A 165 -1.40 16.98 5.61
C ARG A 165 -2.28 17.89 6.47
N LEU A 166 -3.20 17.29 7.25
CA LEU A 166 -4.06 18.04 8.17
C LEU A 166 -3.23 18.57 9.34
N THR A 167 -3.56 19.78 9.80
CA THR A 167 -2.89 20.43 10.93
C THR A 167 -3.28 19.82 12.27
N ASP A 168 -4.51 19.30 12.37
CA ASP A 168 -5.07 18.69 13.57
C ASP A 168 -6.11 17.61 13.25
N LEU A 169 -6.80 17.10 14.24
CA LEU A 169 -7.81 16.04 14.11
C LEU A 169 -9.24 16.54 14.37
N ASN A 170 -9.48 17.85 14.48
CA ASN A 170 -10.77 18.38 14.88
C ASN A 170 -11.89 17.94 13.93
N ASP A 171 -11.75 18.16 12.63
CA ASP A 171 -12.75 17.75 11.64
C ASP A 171 -12.98 16.24 11.61
N ILE A 172 -11.94 15.42 11.83
CA ILE A 172 -12.09 13.98 11.97
C ILE A 172 -12.89 13.63 13.24
N ASN A 173 -12.62 14.29 14.34
CA ASN A 173 -13.33 14.08 15.60
C ASN A 173 -14.81 14.45 15.47
N ASP A 174 -15.11 15.59 14.85
CA ASP A 174 -16.49 16.02 14.58
C ASP A 174 -17.23 14.98 13.73
N LEU A 175 -16.57 14.43 12.69
CA LEU A 175 -17.15 13.36 11.87
C LEU A 175 -17.34 12.03 12.65
N ILE A 176 -16.54 11.79 13.69
CA ILE A 176 -16.72 10.65 14.60
C ILE A 176 -17.92 10.90 15.53
N GLU A 177 -18.02 12.07 16.11
CA GLU A 177 -19.13 12.47 16.99
C GLU A 177 -20.49 12.41 16.29
N THR A 178 -20.54 12.85 15.02
CA THR A 178 -21.75 12.72 14.20
C THR A 178 -22.09 11.31 13.77
N GLY A 179 -21.14 10.37 13.89
CA GLY A 179 -21.31 8.97 13.52
C GLY A 179 -21.03 8.63 12.06
N PHE A 180 -20.58 9.61 11.26
CA PHE A 180 -20.18 9.33 9.86
C PHE A 180 -18.88 8.56 9.80
N VAL A 181 -17.96 8.82 10.70
CA VAL A 181 -16.70 8.09 10.84
C VAL A 181 -16.77 7.16 12.04
N GLN A 182 -16.46 5.90 11.84
CA GLN A 182 -16.34 4.93 12.91
C GLN A 182 -14.93 4.97 13.48
N ALA A 183 -14.83 5.03 14.80
CA ALA A 183 -13.55 4.96 15.51
C ALA A 183 -13.52 3.77 16.47
N THR A 184 -12.37 3.12 16.57
CA THR A 184 -12.11 2.08 17.56
C THR A 184 -11.38 2.66 18.78
N THR A 185 -11.35 1.91 19.88
CA THR A 185 -10.56 2.25 21.08
C THR A 185 -9.06 2.44 20.83
N ARG A 186 -8.55 1.98 19.67
CA ARG A 186 -7.17 2.16 19.24
C ARG A 186 -6.98 3.36 18.29
N HIS A 187 -7.91 4.29 18.27
CA HIS A 187 -7.92 5.45 17.38
C HIS A 187 -7.80 5.08 15.88
N THR A 188 -8.30 3.91 15.51
CA THR A 188 -8.40 3.49 14.11
C THR A 188 -9.73 3.95 13.56
N ILE A 189 -9.71 4.66 12.43
CA ILE A 189 -10.89 5.21 11.76
C ILE A 189 -11.21 4.45 10.48
N SER A 190 -12.49 4.34 10.18
CA SER A 190 -13.03 3.76 8.94
C SER A 190 -14.43 4.29 8.66
N LEU A 191 -14.95 4.06 7.46
CA LEU A 191 -16.33 4.36 7.14
C LEU A 191 -17.20 3.09 7.26
N HIS A 192 -18.44 3.28 7.70
CA HIS A 192 -19.47 2.26 7.50
C HIS A 192 -19.70 2.08 5.99
N PRO A 193 -19.89 0.85 5.48
CA PRO A 193 -20.03 0.61 4.03
C PRO A 193 -21.11 1.45 3.34
N LEU A 194 -22.23 1.75 4.00
CA LEU A 194 -23.29 2.59 3.46
C LEU A 194 -22.85 4.07 3.40
N ILE A 195 -22.15 4.56 4.41
CA ILE A 195 -21.60 5.93 4.37
C ILE A 195 -20.50 6.03 3.31
N GLN A 196 -19.68 4.99 3.15
CA GLN A 196 -18.68 4.95 2.07
C GLN A 196 -19.35 5.07 0.69
N GLU A 197 -20.44 4.36 0.45
CA GLU A 197 -21.19 4.41 -0.82
C GLU A 197 -21.81 5.80 -1.07
N ILE A 198 -22.40 6.41 -0.05
CA ILE A 198 -22.93 7.78 -0.10
C ILE A 198 -21.81 8.78 -0.35
N ALA A 199 -20.73 8.72 0.40
CA ALA A 199 -19.60 9.63 0.26
C ALA A 199 -18.94 9.53 -1.12
N LEU A 200 -18.84 8.34 -1.71
CA LEU A 200 -18.38 8.14 -3.09
C LEU A 200 -19.30 8.84 -4.09
N SER A 201 -20.62 8.70 -3.91
CA SER A 201 -21.61 9.33 -4.80
C SER A 201 -21.60 10.85 -4.71
N GLU A 202 -21.56 11.38 -3.48
CA GLU A 202 -21.68 12.83 -3.21
C GLU A 202 -20.36 13.58 -3.49
N THR A 203 -19.22 12.99 -3.12
CA THR A 203 -17.92 13.69 -3.22
C THR A 203 -17.16 13.41 -4.51
N LYS A 204 -17.58 12.40 -5.29
CA LYS A 204 -17.02 12.02 -6.60
C LYS A 204 -15.48 12.06 -6.61
N PRO A 205 -14.83 11.18 -5.85
CA PRO A 205 -13.38 11.23 -5.72
C PRO A 205 -12.68 10.93 -7.04
N SER A 206 -11.81 11.84 -7.45
CA SER A 206 -11.03 11.76 -8.69
C SER A 206 -9.54 11.96 -8.42
N VAL A 207 -8.70 11.68 -9.41
CA VAL A 207 -7.23 11.87 -9.30
C VAL A 207 -6.91 13.32 -8.97
N THR A 208 -7.56 14.26 -9.64
CA THR A 208 -7.37 15.69 -9.37
C THR A 208 -7.88 16.09 -7.98
N ALA A 209 -9.07 15.63 -7.59
CA ALA A 209 -9.66 16.00 -6.31
C ALA A 209 -8.98 15.35 -5.09
N CYS A 210 -8.28 14.21 -5.28
CA CYS A 210 -7.59 13.47 -4.21
C CYS A 210 -6.06 13.56 -4.33
N HIS A 211 -5.54 14.59 -5.01
CA HIS A 211 -4.10 14.71 -5.29
C HIS A 211 -3.23 14.66 -4.03
N THR A 212 -3.67 15.28 -2.93
CA THR A 212 -2.91 15.29 -1.66
C THR A 212 -2.71 13.87 -1.12
N LEU A 213 -3.75 13.02 -1.17
CA LEU A 213 -3.65 11.62 -0.78
C LEU A 213 -2.69 10.86 -1.70
N LEU A 214 -2.84 11.00 -3.01
CA LEU A 214 -2.00 10.32 -3.99
C LEU A 214 -0.53 10.71 -3.82
N ASP A 215 -0.22 12.01 -3.75
CA ASP A 215 1.14 12.52 -3.55
C ASP A 215 1.77 12.00 -2.23
N SER A 216 0.98 11.87 -1.18
CA SER A 216 1.48 11.38 0.10
C SER A 216 1.74 9.87 0.08
N LEU A 217 0.87 9.07 -0.54
CA LEU A 217 1.08 7.64 -0.73
C LEU A 217 2.27 7.36 -1.65
N GLN A 218 2.39 8.11 -2.74
CA GLN A 218 3.51 8.06 -3.67
C GLN A 218 4.83 8.38 -2.96
N LYS A 219 4.88 9.46 -2.18
CA LYS A 219 6.05 9.81 -1.38
C LYS A 219 6.47 8.69 -0.43
N ILE A 220 5.52 8.03 0.23
CA ILE A 220 5.82 6.88 1.11
C ILE A 220 6.45 5.73 0.32
N CYS A 221 5.93 5.44 -0.87
CA CYS A 221 6.46 4.38 -1.73
C CYS A 221 7.87 4.68 -2.25
N LEU A 222 8.18 5.96 -2.50
CA LEU A 222 9.50 6.42 -2.95
C LEU A 222 10.53 6.56 -1.83
N MET A 223 10.12 6.60 -0.56
CA MET A 223 11.05 6.69 0.57
C MET A 223 11.79 5.37 0.77
N HIS A 224 12.98 5.26 0.20
CA HIS A 224 13.85 4.11 0.34
C HIS A 224 14.34 3.94 1.80
N GLY A 225 14.20 2.73 2.32
CA GLY A 225 14.74 2.37 3.65
C GLY A 225 13.78 2.57 4.83
N THR A 226 12.61 3.17 4.63
CA THR A 226 11.61 3.30 5.70
C THR A 226 10.55 2.21 5.57
N GLU A 227 10.60 1.21 6.45
CA GLU A 227 9.52 0.24 6.54
C GLU A 227 8.34 0.84 7.31
N VAL A 228 7.18 0.94 6.66
CA VAL A 228 5.97 1.36 7.36
C VAL A 228 5.23 0.13 7.88
N SER A 229 5.01 0.06 9.19
CA SER A 229 4.32 -1.06 9.84
C SER A 229 2.90 -1.32 9.30
N TYR A 230 2.32 -0.32 8.61
CA TYR A 230 0.97 -0.38 8.04
C TYR A 230 0.93 -0.64 6.52
N TYR A 231 2.03 -1.11 5.89
CA TYR A 231 2.11 -1.34 4.43
C TYR A 231 0.95 -2.17 3.86
N LYS A 232 0.43 -3.15 4.61
CA LYS A 232 -0.72 -3.95 4.17
C LYS A 232 -1.99 -3.11 4.00
N LYS A 233 -2.21 -2.15 4.90
CA LYS A 233 -3.35 -1.22 4.84
C LYS A 233 -3.17 -0.20 3.71
N LEU A 234 -1.94 0.27 3.52
CA LEU A 234 -1.57 1.11 2.38
C LEU A 234 -1.88 0.40 1.05
N PHE A 235 -1.46 -0.85 0.88
CA PHE A 235 -1.76 -1.62 -0.33
C PHE A 235 -3.26 -1.86 -0.55
N GLN A 236 -4.02 -2.07 0.52
CA GLN A 236 -5.48 -2.16 0.44
C GLN A 236 -6.11 -0.82 0.01
N THR A 237 -5.61 0.29 0.52
CA THR A 237 -6.03 1.64 0.12
C THR A 237 -5.74 1.88 -1.36
N VAL A 238 -4.54 1.56 -1.85
CA VAL A 238 -4.20 1.62 -3.28
C VAL A 238 -5.15 0.76 -4.11
N GLY A 239 -5.45 -0.47 -3.69
CA GLY A 239 -6.40 -1.34 -4.36
C GLY A 239 -7.83 -0.76 -4.40
N ASN A 240 -8.23 0.02 -3.40
CA ASN A 240 -9.51 0.74 -3.39
C ASN A 240 -9.47 1.96 -4.34
N ILE A 241 -8.37 2.72 -4.34
CA ILE A 241 -8.14 3.81 -5.29
C ILE A 241 -8.29 3.31 -6.74
N MET A 242 -7.62 2.23 -7.10
CA MET A 242 -7.72 1.65 -8.44
C MET A 242 -9.17 1.33 -8.84
N ARG A 243 -9.98 0.83 -7.90
CA ARG A 243 -11.36 0.41 -8.17
C ARG A 243 -12.40 1.53 -8.15
N MET A 244 -12.21 2.55 -7.34
CA MET A 244 -13.29 3.50 -6.99
C MET A 244 -13.00 4.94 -7.40
N MET A 245 -11.74 5.30 -7.68
CA MET A 245 -11.36 6.67 -8.05
C MET A 245 -11.63 6.92 -9.55
N GLU A 246 -12.19 8.08 -9.89
CA GLU A 246 -12.28 8.56 -11.26
C GLU A 246 -10.91 8.99 -11.79
N LYS A 247 -10.53 8.56 -13.00
CA LYS A 247 -9.22 8.79 -13.63
C LYS A 247 -9.28 10.01 -14.53
N ASP A 248 -9.64 11.17 -13.99
CA ASP A 248 -9.74 12.45 -14.68
C ASP A 248 -8.39 13.05 -15.12
N ASP A 249 -7.29 12.62 -14.49
CA ASP A 249 -5.91 12.92 -14.91
C ASP A 249 -5.13 11.59 -15.08
N LEU A 250 -5.10 11.11 -16.31
CA LEU A 250 -4.47 9.84 -16.64
C LEU A 250 -2.95 9.85 -16.43
N THR A 251 -2.30 10.96 -16.75
CA THR A 251 -0.83 11.09 -16.62
C THR A 251 -0.41 10.98 -15.17
N LYS A 252 -1.07 11.72 -14.29
CA LYS A 252 -0.81 11.67 -12.85
C LYS A 252 -1.16 10.31 -12.26
N TYR A 253 -2.21 9.69 -12.75
CA TYR A 253 -2.63 8.37 -12.28
C TYR A 253 -1.64 7.26 -12.68
N LEU A 254 -1.13 7.28 -13.92
CA LEU A 254 -0.11 6.35 -14.38
C LEU A 254 1.17 6.51 -13.56
N LEU A 255 1.65 7.74 -13.38
CA LEU A 255 2.82 8.01 -12.53
C LEU A 255 2.65 7.48 -11.09
N PHE A 256 1.45 7.63 -10.52
CA PHE A 256 1.15 7.05 -9.21
C PHE A 256 1.29 5.52 -9.21
N LEU A 257 0.76 4.83 -10.22
CA LEU A 257 0.88 3.36 -10.33
C LEU A 257 2.33 2.91 -10.52
N GLU A 258 3.10 3.67 -11.29
CA GLU A 258 4.52 3.44 -11.56
C GLU A 258 5.36 3.49 -10.29
N ASP A 259 5.13 4.46 -9.43
CA ASP A 259 5.87 4.61 -8.17
C ASP A 259 5.42 3.61 -7.09
N VAL A 260 4.17 3.16 -7.14
CA VAL A 260 3.63 2.18 -6.18
C VAL A 260 4.04 0.74 -6.51
N PHE A 261 4.20 0.41 -7.78
CA PHE A 261 4.52 -0.96 -8.22
C PHE A 261 5.82 -1.50 -7.61
N PRO A 262 6.97 -0.80 -7.66
CA PRO A 262 8.22 -1.29 -7.09
C PRO A 262 8.13 -1.52 -5.57
N TYR A 263 7.37 -0.67 -4.88
CA TYR A 263 7.16 -0.80 -3.44
C TYR A 263 6.33 -2.05 -3.09
N MET A 264 5.27 -2.34 -3.85
CA MET A 264 4.50 -3.58 -3.70
C MET A 264 5.33 -4.83 -4.05
N GLU A 265 6.20 -4.74 -5.05
CA GLU A 265 7.10 -5.82 -5.46
C GLU A 265 8.12 -6.13 -4.37
N LYS A 266 8.74 -5.12 -3.78
CA LYS A 266 9.64 -5.24 -2.61
C LYS A 266 9.02 -6.07 -1.48
N TYR A 267 7.74 -5.84 -1.18
CA TYR A 267 6.99 -6.61 -0.17
C TYR A 267 6.38 -7.91 -0.71
N ARG A 268 6.68 -8.30 -1.94
CA ARG A 268 6.15 -9.49 -2.62
C ARG A 268 4.61 -9.55 -2.59
N TYR A 269 3.94 -8.40 -2.67
CA TYR A 269 2.48 -8.33 -2.69
C TYR A 269 1.93 -8.64 -4.08
N ARG A 270 2.09 -9.91 -4.49
CA ARG A 270 1.77 -10.42 -5.84
C ARG A 270 0.36 -10.12 -6.33
N LYS A 271 -0.60 -9.96 -5.43
CA LYS A 271 -1.96 -9.60 -5.81
C LYS A 271 -2.01 -8.17 -6.32
N GLY A 272 -1.46 -7.22 -5.58
CA GLY A 272 -1.46 -5.81 -5.96
C GLY A 272 -0.66 -5.53 -7.22
N THR A 273 0.54 -6.12 -7.36
CA THR A 273 1.34 -5.97 -8.58
C THR A 273 0.62 -6.47 -9.83
N LYS A 274 -0.11 -7.60 -9.73
CA LYS A 274 -0.94 -8.08 -10.84
C LYS A 274 -2.11 -7.15 -11.15
N GLU A 275 -2.75 -6.59 -10.13
CA GLU A 275 -3.85 -5.63 -10.30
C GLU A 275 -3.34 -4.35 -11.00
N ILE A 276 -2.16 -3.82 -10.63
CA ILE A 276 -1.53 -2.67 -11.29
C ILE A 276 -1.24 -2.97 -12.77
N ILE A 277 -0.60 -4.09 -13.08
CA ILE A 277 -0.32 -4.49 -14.47
C ILE A 277 -1.60 -4.58 -15.30
N LEU A 278 -2.67 -5.14 -14.73
CA LEU A 278 -3.95 -5.27 -15.42
C LEU A 278 -4.58 -3.89 -15.66
N GLU A 279 -4.54 -3.01 -14.68
CA GLU A 279 -5.05 -1.64 -14.76
C GLU A 279 -4.29 -0.84 -15.82
N MET A 280 -2.95 -0.80 -15.76
CA MET A 280 -2.11 -0.14 -16.77
C MET A 280 -2.38 -0.69 -18.18
N LYS A 281 -2.52 -2.01 -18.31
CA LYS A 281 -2.84 -2.67 -19.59
C LYS A 281 -4.20 -2.24 -20.15
N GLN A 282 -5.19 -2.02 -19.30
CA GLN A 282 -6.50 -1.53 -19.72
C GLN A 282 -6.46 -0.06 -20.12
N LEU A 283 -5.75 0.78 -19.35
CA LEU A 283 -5.61 2.20 -19.60
C LEU A 283 -4.82 2.49 -20.87
N LEU A 284 -3.76 1.74 -21.13
CA LEU A 284 -2.90 1.92 -22.30
C LEU A 284 -3.46 1.23 -23.57
N LYS A 285 -4.47 0.35 -23.44
CA LYS A 285 -5.10 -0.34 -24.56
C LYS A 285 -6.08 0.59 -25.29
N GLY A 286 -5.65 1.11 -26.41
CA GLY A 286 -6.46 2.00 -27.26
C GLY A 286 -6.46 3.46 -26.82
N ASN A 287 -5.58 3.83 -25.92
CA ASN A 287 -5.38 5.19 -25.51
C ASN A 287 -4.14 5.76 -26.24
N GLU A 288 -4.36 6.66 -27.17
CA GLU A 288 -3.27 7.35 -27.90
C GLU A 288 -2.43 8.25 -26.98
N ASN A 289 -2.92 8.52 -25.76
CA ASN A 289 -2.30 9.41 -24.79
C ASN A 289 -1.20 8.75 -23.93
N GLY A 290 -1.05 7.42 -23.96
CA GLY A 290 0.04 6.75 -23.25
C GLY A 290 1.38 7.02 -23.94
N SER A 291 2.41 7.39 -23.17
CA SER A 291 3.75 7.61 -23.67
C SER A 291 4.45 6.30 -24.07
N ALA A 292 5.56 6.39 -24.79
CA ALA A 292 6.42 5.25 -25.06
C ALA A 292 7.02 4.72 -23.74
N THR A 293 7.28 5.59 -22.78
CA THR A 293 7.79 5.27 -21.44
C THR A 293 6.78 4.44 -20.66
N ASP A 294 5.50 4.83 -20.60
CA ASP A 294 4.45 4.07 -19.89
C ASP A 294 4.29 2.66 -20.47
N ARG A 295 4.37 2.52 -21.80
CA ARG A 295 4.33 1.22 -22.47
C ARG A 295 5.56 0.36 -22.16
N ALA A 296 6.74 0.97 -22.11
CA ALA A 296 7.98 0.29 -21.76
C ALA A 296 7.94 -0.18 -20.30
N LEU A 297 7.49 0.65 -19.37
CA LEU A 297 7.30 0.31 -17.95
C LEU A 297 6.29 -0.83 -17.76
N LEU A 298 5.18 -0.81 -18.48
CA LEU A 298 4.21 -1.92 -18.42
C LEU A 298 4.85 -3.25 -18.85
N LEU A 299 5.69 -3.26 -19.88
CA LEU A 299 6.38 -4.46 -20.33
C LEU A 299 7.44 -4.94 -19.33
N ASP A 300 8.18 -4.02 -18.72
CA ASP A 300 9.12 -4.28 -17.63
C ASP A 300 8.42 -4.92 -16.42
N TYR A 301 7.30 -4.35 -15.97
CA TYR A 301 6.50 -4.92 -14.87
C TYR A 301 5.95 -6.30 -15.18
N GLN A 302 5.58 -6.56 -16.44
CA GLN A 302 5.20 -7.90 -16.88
C GLN A 302 6.39 -8.86 -16.85
N ALA A 303 7.59 -8.41 -17.23
CA ALA A 303 8.82 -9.18 -17.16
C ALA A 303 9.19 -9.56 -15.72
N CYS A 304 9.07 -8.62 -14.77
CA CYS A 304 9.28 -8.86 -13.34
C CYS A 304 8.36 -9.94 -12.75
N MET A 305 7.16 -10.09 -13.33
CA MET A 305 6.18 -11.09 -12.87
C MET A 305 6.29 -12.44 -13.61
N GLU A 306 7.12 -12.53 -14.64
CA GLU A 306 7.29 -13.75 -15.43
C GLU A 306 8.23 -14.73 -14.70
N THR A 307 7.91 -16.00 -14.78
CA THR A 307 8.70 -17.07 -14.14
C THR A 307 9.72 -17.70 -15.07
N LYS A 308 9.57 -17.51 -16.38
CA LYS A 308 10.44 -18.09 -17.41
C LYS A 308 11.40 -17.03 -17.94
N PRO A 309 12.73 -17.18 -17.72
CA PRO A 309 13.70 -16.19 -18.13
C PRO A 309 13.62 -15.78 -19.61
N GLU A 310 13.35 -16.74 -20.52
CA GLU A 310 13.27 -16.45 -21.94
C GLU A 310 12.10 -15.52 -22.28
N LYS A 311 10.96 -15.65 -21.57
CA LYS A 311 9.82 -14.78 -21.77
C LYS A 311 10.06 -13.40 -21.17
N ALA A 312 10.69 -13.34 -19.99
CA ALA A 312 11.08 -12.09 -19.37
C ALA A 312 12.07 -11.32 -20.28
N ILE A 313 13.10 -11.98 -20.82
CA ILE A 313 14.04 -11.39 -21.78
C ILE A 313 13.30 -10.84 -23.00
N LYS A 314 12.30 -11.54 -23.52
CA LYS A 314 11.52 -11.08 -24.66
C LYS A 314 10.76 -9.78 -24.31
N LEU A 315 10.10 -9.75 -23.16
CA LEU A 315 9.35 -8.56 -22.70
C LEU A 315 10.27 -7.35 -22.48
N GLU A 316 11.43 -7.55 -21.86
CA GLU A 316 12.42 -6.48 -21.68
C GLU A 316 12.95 -5.91 -23.00
N LYS A 317 13.19 -6.76 -24.00
CA LYS A 317 13.57 -6.31 -25.34
C LYS A 317 12.44 -5.55 -26.03
N GLU A 318 11.21 -6.00 -25.86
CA GLU A 318 10.05 -5.27 -26.37
C GLU A 318 9.88 -3.93 -25.66
N ALA A 319 10.19 -3.84 -24.35
CA ALA A 319 10.21 -2.59 -23.59
C ALA A 319 11.24 -1.60 -24.16
N LEU A 320 12.50 -2.04 -24.37
CA LEU A 320 13.53 -1.22 -25.00
C LEU A 320 13.13 -0.74 -26.39
N ALA A 321 12.45 -1.57 -27.18
CA ALA A 321 12.00 -1.22 -28.50
C ALA A 321 10.89 -0.14 -28.55
N GLN A 322 10.21 0.13 -27.42
CA GLN A 322 9.28 1.25 -27.31
C GLN A 322 10.00 2.60 -27.31
N ILE A 323 11.22 2.66 -26.78
CA ILE A 323 11.99 3.89 -26.62
C ILE A 323 12.85 4.12 -27.87
N LYS A 324 12.44 5.08 -28.69
CA LYS A 324 13.14 5.42 -29.94
C LYS A 324 14.34 6.33 -29.72
N GLU A 325 14.27 7.20 -28.72
CA GLU A 325 15.29 8.19 -28.39
C GLU A 325 15.48 8.20 -26.87
N ILE A 326 16.74 8.19 -26.44
CA ILE A 326 17.10 8.26 -25.02
C ILE A 326 17.28 9.73 -24.66
N THR A 327 16.49 10.19 -23.72
CA THR A 327 16.50 11.56 -23.19
C THR A 327 16.82 11.54 -21.70
N GLU A 328 17.03 12.71 -21.10
CA GLU A 328 17.23 12.82 -19.65
C GLU A 328 16.05 12.22 -18.86
N ASP A 329 14.81 12.40 -19.35
CA ASP A 329 13.58 11.93 -18.68
C ASP A 329 13.44 10.39 -18.68
N ASN A 330 13.95 9.68 -19.69
CA ASN A 330 13.81 8.23 -19.82
C ASN A 330 15.11 7.44 -19.64
N ALA A 331 16.26 8.12 -19.53
CA ALA A 331 17.57 7.48 -19.39
C ALA A 331 17.64 6.52 -18.20
N HIS A 332 17.02 6.88 -17.08
CA HIS A 332 16.93 6.02 -15.89
C HIS A 332 16.18 4.72 -16.18
N LEU A 333 15.01 4.80 -16.82
CA LEU A 333 14.25 3.62 -17.23
C LEU A 333 15.06 2.74 -18.18
N VAL A 334 15.67 3.31 -19.21
CA VAL A 334 16.46 2.54 -20.19
C VAL A 334 17.65 1.86 -19.52
N SER A 335 18.30 2.53 -18.56
CA SER A 335 19.34 1.94 -17.73
C SER A 335 18.82 0.73 -16.93
N ASN A 336 17.66 0.85 -16.30
CA ASN A 336 17.03 -0.24 -15.54
C ASN A 336 16.66 -1.43 -16.42
N LEU A 337 16.08 -1.19 -17.62
CA LEU A 337 15.79 -2.24 -18.60
C LEU A 337 17.06 -2.99 -19.02
N HIS A 338 18.16 -2.27 -19.22
CA HIS A 338 19.45 -2.90 -19.49
C HIS A 338 19.98 -3.70 -18.31
N ALA A 339 19.86 -3.20 -17.08
CA ALA A 339 20.27 -3.92 -15.87
C ALA A 339 19.44 -5.21 -15.66
N ASN A 340 18.12 -5.14 -15.89
CA ASN A 340 17.21 -6.29 -15.80
C ASN A 340 17.56 -7.33 -16.86
N LEU A 341 17.78 -6.92 -18.11
CA LEU A 341 18.28 -7.83 -19.16
C LEU A 341 19.61 -8.47 -18.77
N GLY A 342 20.54 -7.71 -18.24
CA GLY A 342 21.81 -8.23 -17.73
C GLY A 342 21.60 -9.32 -16.67
N GLY A 343 20.74 -9.07 -15.70
CA GLY A 343 20.37 -10.05 -14.66
C GLY A 343 19.74 -11.32 -15.25
N LEU A 344 18.79 -11.16 -16.16
CA LEU A 344 18.10 -12.27 -16.82
C LEU A 344 19.06 -13.12 -17.69
N TYR A 345 19.96 -12.47 -18.44
CA TYR A 345 20.98 -13.20 -19.22
C TYR A 345 21.96 -13.94 -18.32
N ARG A 346 22.38 -13.34 -17.21
CA ARG A 346 23.21 -14.01 -16.20
C ARG A 346 22.53 -15.27 -15.66
N MET A 347 21.26 -15.16 -15.26
CA MET A 347 20.46 -16.31 -14.79
C MET A 347 20.30 -17.39 -15.86
N ASN A 348 20.29 -17.02 -17.14
CA ASN A 348 20.20 -17.93 -18.28
C ASN A 348 21.58 -18.46 -18.78
N GLY A 349 22.66 -18.19 -18.03
CA GLY A 349 24.01 -18.66 -18.34
C GLY A 349 24.70 -17.95 -19.51
N GLN A 350 24.18 -16.81 -19.96
CA GLN A 350 24.68 -16.03 -21.10
C GLN A 350 25.52 -14.83 -20.59
N ALA A 351 26.65 -15.12 -19.97
CA ALA A 351 27.44 -14.15 -19.20
C ALA A 351 27.96 -12.96 -20.04
N GLU A 352 28.35 -13.19 -21.28
CA GLU A 352 28.84 -12.10 -22.17
C GLU A 352 27.71 -11.12 -22.54
N LEU A 353 26.51 -11.62 -22.84
CA LEU A 353 25.33 -10.77 -23.07
C LEU A 353 24.92 -10.03 -21.79
N ALA A 354 25.01 -10.69 -20.65
CA ALA A 354 24.77 -10.07 -19.34
C ALA A 354 25.70 -8.87 -19.13
N LYS A 355 27.01 -9.07 -19.39
CA LYS A 355 28.03 -8.04 -19.26
C LYS A 355 27.75 -6.86 -20.20
N GLU A 356 27.48 -7.13 -21.48
CA GLU A 356 27.17 -6.10 -22.48
C GLU A 356 26.01 -5.22 -22.04
N HIS A 357 24.92 -5.84 -21.56
CA HIS A 357 23.74 -5.09 -21.14
C HIS A 357 23.99 -4.31 -19.84
N MET A 358 24.66 -4.90 -18.84
CA MET A 358 24.98 -4.18 -17.60
C MET A 358 25.92 -2.98 -17.87
N GLU A 359 26.90 -3.11 -18.76
CA GLU A 359 27.79 -2.01 -19.18
C GLU A 359 27.01 -0.89 -19.86
N LYS A 360 26.05 -1.21 -20.73
CA LYS A 360 25.17 -0.22 -21.35
C LYS A 360 24.34 0.54 -20.32
N GLY A 361 23.76 -0.16 -19.35
CA GLY A 361 23.00 0.46 -18.26
C GLY A 361 23.84 1.43 -17.45
N ILE A 362 25.04 1.00 -17.01
CA ILE A 362 25.97 1.83 -16.23
C ILE A 362 26.46 3.03 -17.06
N PHE A 363 26.74 2.83 -18.35
CA PHE A 363 27.13 3.92 -19.25
C PHE A 363 26.06 5.02 -19.34
N LEU A 364 24.77 4.64 -19.40
CA LEU A 364 23.67 5.61 -19.38
C LEU A 364 23.59 6.38 -18.06
N LEU A 365 23.75 5.69 -16.92
CA LEU A 365 23.80 6.35 -15.62
C LEU A 365 24.96 7.36 -15.53
N GLU A 366 26.10 7.05 -16.11
CA GLU A 366 27.24 7.97 -16.17
C GLU A 366 26.98 9.16 -17.09
N GLN A 367 26.47 8.89 -18.30
CA GLN A 367 26.22 9.91 -19.33
C GLN A 367 25.20 10.95 -18.84
N TYR A 368 24.14 10.52 -18.14
CA TYR A 368 23.08 11.40 -17.66
C TYR A 368 23.25 11.79 -16.18
N GLN A 369 24.42 11.54 -15.58
CA GLN A 369 24.76 11.90 -14.18
C GLN A 369 23.80 11.32 -13.14
N LEU A 370 23.31 10.11 -13.37
CA LEU A 370 22.33 9.42 -12.52
C LEU A 370 22.97 8.40 -11.53
N LEU A 371 24.30 8.36 -11.44
CA LEU A 371 25.03 7.42 -10.56
C LEU A 371 24.77 7.62 -9.06
N TYR A 372 24.24 8.79 -8.67
CA TYR A 372 23.88 9.08 -7.27
C TYR A 372 22.51 8.56 -6.85
N THR A 373 21.75 7.97 -7.77
CA THR A 373 20.42 7.41 -7.45
C THR A 373 20.53 6.10 -6.71
N ASN A 374 19.55 5.82 -5.84
CA ASN A 374 19.54 4.57 -5.10
C ASN A 374 19.47 3.32 -5.99
N ASP A 375 18.93 3.45 -7.21
CA ASP A 375 18.79 2.34 -8.15
C ASP A 375 20.10 1.99 -8.86
N SER A 376 21.06 2.93 -8.90
CA SER A 376 22.40 2.68 -9.46
C SER A 376 23.21 1.68 -8.59
N ILE A 377 22.94 1.67 -7.29
CA ILE A 377 23.70 0.83 -6.33
C ILE A 377 23.53 -0.68 -6.61
N PRO A 378 22.29 -1.22 -6.72
CA PRO A 378 22.09 -2.62 -7.10
C PRO A 378 22.67 -2.96 -8.48
N GLN A 379 22.57 -2.05 -9.46
CA GLN A 379 23.09 -2.27 -10.80
C GLN A 379 24.61 -2.47 -10.79
N ILE A 380 25.34 -1.56 -10.12
CA ILE A 380 26.80 -1.65 -10.04
C ILE A 380 27.25 -2.85 -9.19
N ASN A 381 26.54 -3.16 -8.10
CA ASN A 381 26.83 -4.35 -7.31
C ASN A 381 26.65 -5.65 -8.12
N ASN A 382 25.55 -5.74 -8.88
CA ASN A 382 25.28 -6.91 -9.74
C ASN A 382 26.32 -7.03 -10.86
N TYR A 383 26.75 -5.91 -11.44
CA TYR A 383 27.83 -5.89 -12.42
C TYR A 383 29.16 -6.33 -11.84
N ALA A 384 29.54 -5.86 -10.66
CA ALA A 384 30.74 -6.30 -9.96
C ALA A 384 30.71 -7.79 -9.63
N ALA A 385 29.55 -8.33 -9.22
CA ALA A 385 29.38 -9.76 -9.01
C ALA A 385 29.57 -10.56 -10.30
N LEU A 386 29.01 -10.11 -11.42
CA LEU A 386 29.21 -10.72 -12.74
C LEU A 386 30.67 -10.69 -13.19
N LEU A 387 31.36 -9.55 -13.05
CA LEU A 387 32.78 -9.44 -13.36
C LEU A 387 33.63 -10.41 -12.54
N THR A 388 33.26 -10.63 -11.28
CA THR A 388 33.92 -11.61 -10.42
C THR A 388 33.73 -13.03 -10.92
N GLU A 389 32.55 -13.40 -11.37
CA GLU A 389 32.26 -14.70 -12.00
C GLU A 389 33.03 -14.89 -13.32
N LEU A 390 33.23 -13.81 -14.08
CA LEU A 390 34.01 -13.79 -15.31
C LEU A 390 35.53 -13.73 -15.08
N GLN A 391 35.98 -13.84 -13.83
CA GLN A 391 37.39 -13.77 -13.43
C GLN A 391 38.07 -12.43 -13.76
N GLU A 392 37.31 -11.32 -13.63
CA GLU A 392 37.77 -9.94 -13.77
C GLU A 392 37.71 -9.18 -12.43
N PRO A 393 38.34 -9.68 -11.33
CA PRO A 393 38.18 -9.12 -9.98
C PRO A 393 38.74 -7.70 -9.84
N GLU A 394 39.74 -7.31 -10.60
CA GLU A 394 40.31 -5.95 -10.59
C GLU A 394 39.28 -4.94 -11.08
N ARG A 395 38.55 -5.26 -12.16
CA ARG A 395 37.50 -4.40 -12.70
C ARG A 395 36.31 -4.34 -11.74
N ALA A 396 35.93 -5.47 -11.14
CA ALA A 396 34.88 -5.55 -10.13
C ALA A 396 35.22 -4.64 -8.92
N MET A 397 36.45 -4.71 -8.43
CA MET A 397 36.93 -3.88 -7.33
C MET A 397 36.92 -2.39 -7.70
N ALA A 398 37.35 -2.02 -8.89
CA ALA A 398 37.33 -0.62 -9.36
C ALA A 398 35.91 -0.06 -9.44
N ALA A 399 34.94 -0.84 -9.93
CA ALA A 399 33.51 -0.46 -9.97
C ALA A 399 32.95 -0.20 -8.56
N LEU A 400 33.23 -1.09 -7.61
CA LEU A 400 32.77 -0.94 -6.23
C LEU A 400 33.47 0.23 -5.50
N GLN A 401 34.75 0.49 -5.77
CA GLN A 401 35.46 1.64 -5.20
C GLN A 401 34.83 2.97 -5.69
N LYS A 402 34.52 3.07 -7.00
CA LYS A 402 33.81 4.22 -7.54
C LYS A 402 32.43 4.39 -6.88
N LEU A 403 31.68 3.30 -6.73
CA LEU A 403 30.38 3.32 -6.08
C LEU A 403 30.50 3.74 -4.59
N ALA A 404 31.46 3.21 -3.86
CA ALA A 404 31.72 3.59 -2.46
C ALA A 404 32.01 5.08 -2.30
N GLN A 405 32.76 5.66 -3.26
CA GLN A 405 33.02 7.10 -3.27
C GLN A 405 31.75 7.90 -3.51
N ILE A 406 30.94 7.53 -4.49
CA ILE A 406 29.67 8.19 -4.80
C ILE A 406 28.72 8.15 -3.59
N ILE A 407 28.57 6.97 -2.95
CA ILE A 407 27.73 6.85 -1.76
C ILE A 407 28.23 7.77 -0.64
N LYS A 408 29.53 7.85 -0.45
CA LYS A 408 30.14 8.71 0.58
C LYS A 408 29.89 10.21 0.30
N GLU A 409 29.91 10.64 -0.96
CA GLU A 409 29.69 12.03 -1.36
C GLU A 409 28.24 12.47 -1.23
N TYR A 410 27.27 11.61 -1.61
CA TYR A 410 25.85 11.96 -1.72
C TYR A 410 24.99 11.49 -0.55
N ASN A 411 25.40 10.46 0.18
CA ASN A 411 24.66 9.91 1.31
C ASN A 411 25.47 10.00 2.61
N SER A 412 26.13 8.90 2.97
CA SER A 412 26.99 8.79 4.14
C SER A 412 27.79 7.49 4.08
N ASP A 413 29.00 7.49 4.61
CA ASP A 413 29.77 6.27 4.78
C ASP A 413 29.32 5.40 5.99
N THR A 414 28.18 5.76 6.60
CA THR A 414 27.53 5.02 7.68
C THR A 414 26.16 4.45 7.30
N CYS A 415 25.75 4.57 6.02
CA CYS A 415 24.48 4.03 5.54
C CYS A 415 24.58 2.55 5.16
N LEU A 416 23.42 1.90 5.12
CA LEU A 416 23.30 0.46 4.81
C LEU A 416 23.90 0.12 3.42
N ASN A 417 23.67 0.98 2.43
CA ASN A 417 24.21 0.81 1.09
C ASN A 417 25.74 0.78 1.06
N TYR A 418 26.38 1.64 1.87
CA TYR A 418 27.83 1.62 1.99
C TYR A 418 28.34 0.34 2.65
N ALA A 419 27.61 -0.19 3.65
CA ALA A 419 27.94 -1.47 4.27
C ALA A 419 27.89 -2.63 3.26
N GLN A 420 26.85 -2.68 2.41
CA GLN A 420 26.71 -3.69 1.36
C GLN A 420 27.86 -3.63 0.34
N VAL A 421 28.28 -2.43 -0.06
CA VAL A 421 29.42 -2.25 -0.96
C VAL A 421 30.71 -2.71 -0.30
N GLN A 422 30.93 -2.40 0.98
CA GLN A 422 32.08 -2.90 1.73
C GLN A 422 32.08 -4.43 1.84
N GLU A 423 30.93 -5.04 2.06
CA GLU A 423 30.77 -6.51 2.06
C GLU A 423 31.13 -7.12 0.70
N SER A 424 30.64 -6.54 -0.40
CA SER A 424 30.99 -6.96 -1.77
C SER A 424 32.47 -6.86 -2.06
N MET A 425 33.13 -5.77 -1.64
CA MET A 425 34.59 -5.62 -1.73
C MET A 425 35.34 -6.69 -0.92
N GLY A 426 34.82 -7.00 0.27
CA GLY A 426 35.35 -8.08 1.11
C GLY A 426 35.29 -9.43 0.41
N ASN A 427 34.18 -9.75 -0.26
CA ASN A 427 34.02 -10.97 -1.03
C ASN A 427 35.02 -11.07 -2.19
N ILE A 428 35.25 -9.99 -2.93
CA ILE A 428 36.27 -9.96 -4.00
C ILE A 428 37.67 -10.20 -3.41
N CYS A 429 37.98 -9.58 -2.28
CA CYS A 429 39.27 -9.81 -1.62
C CYS A 429 39.49 -11.26 -1.18
N LEU A 430 38.44 -11.97 -0.77
CA LEU A 430 38.51 -13.40 -0.47
C LEU A 430 38.80 -14.25 -1.71
N ILE A 431 38.11 -13.96 -2.81
CA ILE A 431 38.33 -14.67 -4.07
C ILE A 431 39.75 -14.45 -4.60
N THR A 432 40.32 -13.27 -4.41
CA THR A 432 41.69 -12.94 -4.78
C THR A 432 42.71 -13.33 -3.70
N ALA A 433 42.31 -14.13 -2.70
CA ALA A 433 43.12 -14.59 -1.58
C ALA A 433 43.73 -13.47 -0.70
N ASN A 434 43.20 -12.25 -0.78
CA ASN A 434 43.64 -11.13 0.06
C ASN A 434 42.87 -11.06 1.39
N ILE A 435 43.12 -12.04 2.28
CA ILE A 435 42.36 -12.20 3.52
C ILE A 435 42.48 -10.96 4.44
N SER A 436 43.62 -10.27 4.44
CA SER A 436 43.80 -9.08 5.29
C SER A 436 42.89 -7.92 4.91
N GLN A 437 42.75 -7.63 3.60
CA GLN A 437 41.85 -6.61 3.11
C GLN A 437 40.40 -7.06 3.28
N ALA A 438 40.06 -8.33 3.03
CA ALA A 438 38.74 -8.87 3.26
C ALA A 438 38.27 -8.62 4.70
N LYS A 439 39.07 -8.94 5.69
CA LYS A 439 38.79 -8.65 7.11
C LYS A 439 38.50 -7.17 7.36
N THR A 440 39.24 -6.28 6.72
CA THR A 440 39.10 -4.84 6.87
C THR A 440 37.73 -4.37 6.32
N HIS A 441 37.34 -4.86 5.14
CA HIS A 441 36.09 -4.53 4.51
C HIS A 441 34.89 -5.08 5.30
N PHE A 442 34.89 -6.35 5.69
CA PHE A 442 33.84 -6.93 6.52
C PHE A 442 33.71 -6.24 7.89
N LYS A 443 34.83 -5.87 8.53
CA LYS A 443 34.78 -5.13 9.79
C LYS A 443 34.11 -3.76 9.63
N LYS A 444 34.36 -3.06 8.52
CA LYS A 444 33.68 -1.80 8.21
C LYS A 444 32.18 -2.01 7.99
N ALA A 445 31.81 -3.03 7.21
CA ALA A 445 30.42 -3.37 6.96
C ALA A 445 29.68 -3.69 8.26
N MET A 446 30.22 -4.59 9.08
CA MET A 446 29.61 -4.99 10.35
C MET A 446 29.43 -3.83 11.33
N LYS A 447 30.40 -2.93 11.43
CA LYS A 447 30.27 -1.73 12.28
C LYS A 447 29.07 -0.86 11.87
N ILE A 448 28.77 -0.80 10.57
CA ILE A 448 27.61 -0.04 10.06
C ILE A 448 26.33 -0.81 10.35
N TYR A 449 26.28 -2.13 10.09
CA TYR A 449 25.11 -2.95 10.40
C TYR A 449 24.75 -2.88 11.89
N GLU A 450 25.74 -2.96 12.80
CA GLU A 450 25.54 -2.81 14.24
C GLU A 450 24.92 -1.45 14.62
N ASN A 451 25.30 -0.38 13.94
CA ASN A 451 24.76 0.95 14.20
C ASN A 451 23.35 1.13 13.60
N VAL A 452 23.14 0.65 12.37
CA VAL A 452 21.85 0.82 11.65
C VAL A 452 20.77 -0.06 12.24
N TRP A 453 21.13 -1.29 12.67
CA TRP A 453 20.20 -2.26 13.26
C TRP A 453 20.31 -2.34 14.80
N ALA A 454 20.71 -1.25 15.46
CA ALA A 454 20.91 -1.24 16.92
C ALA A 454 19.68 -1.73 17.70
N ASP A 455 18.48 -1.46 17.20
CA ASP A 455 17.20 -1.89 17.78
C ASP A 455 16.73 -3.30 17.28
N GLU A 456 17.49 -3.93 16.37
CA GLU A 456 17.18 -5.22 15.74
C GLU A 456 18.34 -6.22 15.89
N PRO A 457 18.67 -6.65 17.13
CA PRO A 457 19.85 -7.49 17.39
C PRO A 457 19.82 -8.85 16.67
N GLU A 458 18.63 -9.34 16.32
CA GLU A 458 18.46 -10.59 15.57
C GLU A 458 19.05 -10.48 14.15
N LEU A 459 18.87 -9.35 13.46
CA LEU A 459 19.43 -9.13 12.12
C LEU A 459 20.98 -9.06 12.17
N ILE A 460 21.52 -8.48 13.22
CA ILE A 460 22.99 -8.42 13.44
C ILE A 460 23.54 -9.83 13.63
N GLU A 461 22.87 -10.64 14.45
CA GLU A 461 23.29 -12.03 14.71
C GLU A 461 23.20 -12.89 13.45
N GLU A 462 22.11 -12.78 12.68
CA GLU A 462 21.96 -13.46 11.38
C GLU A 462 23.12 -13.10 10.43
N LYS A 463 23.48 -11.83 10.33
CA LYS A 463 24.58 -11.37 9.47
C LYS A 463 25.95 -11.90 9.94
N TYR A 464 26.18 -11.99 11.26
CA TYR A 464 27.37 -12.62 11.80
C TYR A 464 27.45 -14.11 11.46
N GLN A 465 26.33 -14.83 11.60
CA GLN A 465 26.25 -16.25 11.25
C GLN A 465 26.51 -16.46 9.77
N GLU A 466 25.88 -15.64 8.90
CA GLU A 466 26.12 -15.68 7.44
C GLU A 466 27.62 -15.53 7.11
N ILE A 467 28.29 -14.53 7.69
CA ILE A 467 29.73 -14.31 7.46
C ILE A 467 30.55 -15.46 8.04
N GLN A 468 30.17 -16.02 9.18
CA GLN A 468 30.89 -17.14 9.79
C GLN A 468 30.74 -18.43 8.98
N GLU A 469 29.59 -18.70 8.43
CA GLU A 469 29.33 -19.89 7.62
C GLU A 469 29.99 -19.81 6.24
N LEU A 470 29.85 -18.68 5.56
CA LEU A 470 30.42 -18.46 4.23
C LEU A 470 31.93 -18.21 4.26
N TYR A 471 32.40 -17.54 5.31
CA TYR A 471 33.79 -17.08 5.43
C TYR A 471 34.37 -17.36 6.84
N PRO A 472 34.61 -18.63 7.22
CA PRO A 472 34.99 -18.98 8.59
C PRO A 472 36.24 -18.23 9.12
N GLN A 473 37.22 -17.97 8.25
CA GLN A 473 38.44 -17.25 8.63
C GLN A 473 38.20 -15.77 9.02
N VAL A 474 37.18 -15.15 8.39
CA VAL A 474 36.75 -13.78 8.68
C VAL A 474 35.84 -13.76 9.89
N GLY A 475 34.86 -14.67 9.96
CA GLY A 475 33.91 -14.77 11.06
C GLY A 475 34.54 -14.93 12.42
N ILE A 476 35.55 -15.83 12.55
CA ILE A 476 36.30 -16.02 13.78
C ILE A 476 37.04 -14.73 14.23
N ALA A 477 37.58 -13.97 13.28
CA ALA A 477 38.28 -12.72 13.59
C ALA A 477 37.33 -11.61 14.03
N LEU A 478 36.13 -11.55 13.46
CA LEU A 478 35.06 -10.59 13.85
C LEU A 478 34.55 -10.91 15.25
N ALA A 479 34.18 -12.16 15.52
CA ALA A 479 33.69 -12.59 16.83
C ALA A 479 34.69 -12.30 17.98
N ARG A 480 35.99 -12.47 17.77
CA ARG A 480 37.02 -12.11 18.74
C ARG A 480 37.11 -10.62 19.02
N GLY A 481 36.86 -9.78 17.99
CA GLY A 481 36.84 -8.31 18.13
C GLY A 481 35.71 -7.82 19.03
N ILE A 482 34.53 -8.43 18.93
CA ILE A 482 33.35 -8.08 19.74
C ILE A 482 33.54 -8.47 21.21
N LEU A 483 34.07 -9.65 21.46
CA LEU A 483 34.38 -10.10 22.84
C LEU A 483 35.42 -9.22 23.52
N ALA A 484 36.33 -8.61 22.76
CA ALA A 484 37.32 -7.66 23.26
C ALA A 484 36.73 -6.25 23.52
N SER A 485 35.73 -5.84 22.78
CA SER A 485 35.06 -4.53 22.95
C SER A 485 33.99 -4.51 24.04
N LYS A 486 33.50 -5.68 24.47
CA LYS A 486 32.55 -5.85 25.59
C LYS A 486 33.23 -6.07 26.97
N LYS A 487 34.54 -6.10 27.01
CA LYS A 487 35.35 -6.06 28.23
C LYS A 487 35.92 -4.65 28.42
#